data_9fdadce6e624bc7197499563554a8f30
#
_entry.id   9fdadce6e624bc7197499563554a8f30
#
_cell.length_a   1.000
_cell.length_b   1.000
_cell.length_c   1.000
_cell.angle_alpha   90.00
_cell.angle_beta   90.00
_cell.angle_gamma   90.00
#
_symmetry.space_group_name_H-M   'P 1'
#
loop_
_entity.id
_entity.type
_entity.pdbx_description
1 polymer ?
#
loop_
_entity_poly.entity_id
_entity_poly.type
_entity_poly.pdbx_seq_one_letter_code
_entity_poly.pdbx_strand_id
1 'polypeptide(L)'
;MGSRRNLLKIGAISAISFVITACTKAISGSSAPTSEPVVEDTQTPSVPEQTQTQGGEVVIAQVSTLVVGEGFKFVANDGTDAILFKTKDEKVYALSRICSHERCSVEFDLAQNILICLCHGATFEATDGNVISGPTQRGLKKINVKIDGDNVLEVV
;
A
#
# COMPACT_ATOMS: atom_id res chain seq x y z
N MET A 1 -15.39 -41.77 30.79
CA MET A 1 -14.24 -42.02 31.65
C MET A 1 -13.02 -41.45 30.91
N GLY A 2 -12.31 -40.45 31.29
CA GLY A 2 -12.00 -39.78 32.49
C GLY A 2 -11.52 -38.35 32.21
N SER A 3 -12.00 -37.53 33.08
CA SER A 3 -11.64 -36.13 33.31
C SER A 3 -10.20 -36.02 33.82
N ARG A 4 -9.45 -35.01 33.34
CA ARG A 4 -8.39 -34.41 34.16
C ARG A 4 -8.37 -32.87 33.95
N ARG A 5 -8.92 -32.22 34.94
CA ARG A 5 -8.74 -30.84 35.33
C ARG A 5 -7.30 -30.64 35.80
N ASN A 6 -6.63 -29.59 35.38
CA ASN A 6 -5.51 -28.96 36.10
C ASN A 6 -5.71 -27.44 36.03
N LEU A 7 -6.00 -27.03 37.03
CA LEU A 7 -6.03 -26.08 38.09
C LEU A 7 -4.74 -25.23 38.17
N LEU A 8 -4.94 -23.89 38.06
CA LEU A 8 -4.29 -22.78 38.75
C LEU A 8 -2.76 -22.80 38.98
N LYS A 9 -2.09 -21.75 38.48
CA LYS A 9 -1.12 -21.01 39.31
C LYS A 9 -1.23 -19.51 39.05
N ILE A 10 -1.66 -18.84 40.07
CA ILE A 10 -1.64 -17.39 40.33
C ILE A 10 -0.20 -17.03 40.73
N GLY A 11 0.33 -15.97 40.19
CA GLY A 11 1.62 -15.38 40.61
C GLY A 11 1.58 -13.87 40.26
N ALA A 12 1.23 -13.12 41.16
CA ALA A 12 1.77 -12.07 42.02
C ALA A 12 2.57 -10.96 41.31
N ILE A 13 1.94 -9.81 41.18
CA ILE A 13 2.29 -8.45 41.60
C ILE A 13 3.80 -8.07 41.60
N SER A 14 4.18 -7.09 40.78
CA SER A 14 5.26 -6.17 41.11
C SER A 14 4.92 -4.77 40.60
N ALA A 15 4.59 -3.92 41.56
CA ALA A 15 4.45 -2.48 41.40
C ALA A 15 5.85 -1.85 41.32
N ILE A 16 6.14 -1.15 40.26
CA ILE A 16 7.31 -0.26 40.19
C ILE A 16 6.80 1.17 40.12
N SER A 17 6.92 1.85 41.26
CA SER A 17 6.81 3.28 41.40
C SER A 17 7.94 3.97 40.67
N PHE A 18 7.64 4.82 39.68
CA PHE A 18 8.60 5.77 39.16
C PHE A 18 8.30 7.17 39.67
N VAL A 19 9.29 7.67 40.40
CA VAL A 19 9.38 9.01 40.98
C VAL A 19 9.50 10.05 39.88
N ILE A 20 8.62 11.03 39.93
CA ILE A 20 8.66 12.23 39.08
C ILE A 20 9.69 13.18 39.69
N THR A 21 10.77 13.47 39.01
CA THR A 21 11.65 14.59 39.37
C THR A 21 11.44 15.71 38.36
N ALA A 22 10.78 16.75 38.85
CA ALA A 22 10.66 18.03 38.16
C ALA A 22 11.97 18.81 38.27
N CYS A 23 12.55 19.20 37.12
CA CYS A 23 13.57 20.24 37.08
C CYS A 23 13.07 21.39 36.21
N THR A 24 12.54 22.41 36.90
CA THR A 24 12.40 23.78 36.37
C THR A 24 13.74 24.46 36.29
N LYS A 25 14.15 24.93 35.10
CA LYS A 25 15.16 25.98 34.99
C LYS A 25 14.78 26.97 33.89
N ALA A 26 14.30 28.09 34.30
CA ALA A 26 14.15 29.28 33.47
C ALA A 26 15.53 29.89 33.24
N ILE A 27 15.86 30.21 32.00
CA ILE A 27 16.87 31.21 31.68
C ILE A 27 16.36 32.01 30.48
N SER A 28 16.04 33.27 30.74
CA SER A 28 15.91 34.34 29.75
C SER A 28 17.26 34.61 29.08
N GLY A 29 17.25 34.80 27.78
CA GLY A 29 18.43 35.25 27.02
C GLY A 29 18.00 35.60 25.60
N SER A 30 17.67 36.87 25.41
CA SER A 30 17.47 37.55 24.13
C SER A 30 18.81 37.58 23.32
N SER A 31 18.79 37.18 22.08
CA SER A 31 19.55 37.78 20.96
C SER A 31 19.26 37.01 19.67
N ALA A 32 18.59 37.62 18.73
CA ALA A 32 18.68 37.31 17.29
C ALA A 32 19.79 38.26 16.71
N PRO A 33 20.27 38.11 15.47
CA PRO A 33 19.96 37.21 14.36
C PRO A 33 21.24 36.63 13.70
N THR A 34 21.13 35.58 12.95
CA THR A 34 21.88 35.45 11.68
C THR A 34 21.26 34.31 10.88
N SER A 35 20.72 34.67 9.76
CA SER A 35 20.19 33.82 8.71
C SER A 35 21.33 33.13 7.96
N GLU A 36 21.41 31.81 8.04
CA GLU A 36 22.03 30.99 7.01
C GLU A 36 21.02 29.98 6.49
N PRO A 37 20.87 29.84 5.16
CA PRO A 37 19.91 28.88 4.61
C PRO A 37 20.50 27.46 4.71
N VAL A 38 19.97 26.68 5.64
CA VAL A 38 20.12 25.23 5.58
C VAL A 38 19.34 24.75 4.37
N VAL A 39 20.04 24.35 3.32
CA VAL A 39 19.48 23.58 2.22
C VAL A 39 19.13 22.21 2.80
N GLU A 40 17.88 22.08 3.24
CA GLU A 40 17.26 20.81 3.53
C GLU A 40 17.04 20.10 2.19
N ASP A 41 17.94 19.16 1.91
CA ASP A 41 17.84 18.25 0.78
C ASP A 41 16.67 17.30 1.03
N THR A 42 15.46 17.82 0.77
CA THR A 42 14.25 17.01 0.69
C THR A 42 14.34 16.21 -0.59
N GLN A 43 14.96 15.05 -0.51
CA GLN A 43 14.84 14.02 -1.54
C GLN A 43 13.37 13.58 -1.60
N THR A 44 12.60 14.30 -2.39
CA THR A 44 11.33 13.82 -2.93
C THR A 44 11.62 12.52 -3.66
N PRO A 45 10.99 11.39 -3.30
CA PRO A 45 11.14 10.18 -4.10
C PRO A 45 10.63 10.49 -5.50
N SER A 46 11.55 10.56 -6.44
CA SER A 46 11.27 10.70 -7.86
C SER A 46 10.36 9.55 -8.27
N VAL A 47 9.10 9.86 -8.53
CA VAL A 47 8.24 8.99 -9.34
C VAL A 47 8.98 8.83 -10.67
N PRO A 48 9.34 7.63 -11.11
CA PRO A 48 9.97 7.46 -12.41
C PRO A 48 8.96 7.89 -13.46
N GLU A 49 9.28 9.00 -14.13
CA GLU A 49 8.60 9.47 -15.34
C GLU A 49 8.87 8.44 -16.44
N GLN A 50 7.95 7.49 -16.62
CA GLN A 50 8.02 6.48 -17.65
C GLN A 50 6.92 6.69 -18.67
N THR A 51 7.21 7.52 -19.66
CA THR A 51 6.41 7.59 -20.87
C THR A 51 7.30 7.26 -22.07
N GLN A 52 7.40 5.98 -22.40
CA GLN A 52 7.89 5.55 -23.71
C GLN A 52 6.71 4.96 -24.49
N THR A 53 6.17 5.73 -25.40
CA THR A 53 5.08 5.30 -26.28
C THR A 53 5.67 4.50 -27.44
N GLN A 54 5.38 3.21 -27.53
CA GLN A 54 5.63 2.42 -28.71
C GLN A 54 4.28 2.05 -29.35
N GLY A 55 3.94 2.73 -30.46
CA GLY A 55 2.84 2.32 -31.32
C GLY A 55 1.45 2.25 -30.66
N GLY A 56 1.09 3.19 -29.77
CA GLY A 56 -0.20 3.19 -29.08
C GLY A 56 -0.24 2.36 -27.79
N GLU A 57 0.86 1.73 -27.42
CA GLU A 57 1.02 0.98 -26.19
C GLU A 57 1.96 1.75 -25.24
N VAL A 58 1.60 1.84 -23.98
CA VAL A 58 2.39 2.53 -22.96
C VAL A 58 3.06 1.54 -22.05
N VAL A 59 4.39 1.65 -21.90
CA VAL A 59 5.14 0.86 -20.93
C VAL A 59 4.80 1.36 -19.53
N ILE A 60 4.23 0.48 -18.68
CA ILE A 60 3.87 0.78 -17.29
C ILE A 60 5.06 0.50 -16.36
N ALA A 61 5.68 -0.68 -16.51
CA ALA A 61 6.74 -1.17 -15.64
C ALA A 61 7.56 -2.24 -16.36
N GLN A 62 8.64 -2.69 -15.71
CA GLN A 62 9.39 -3.89 -16.11
C GLN A 62 9.03 -5.05 -15.16
N VAL A 63 8.80 -6.25 -15.73
CA VAL A 63 8.47 -7.45 -14.96
C VAL A 63 9.55 -7.76 -13.92
N SER A 64 10.81 -7.54 -14.28
CA SER A 64 11.98 -7.73 -13.40
C SER A 64 11.99 -6.81 -12.19
N THR A 65 11.33 -5.65 -12.26
CA THR A 65 11.22 -4.70 -11.14
C THR A 65 10.02 -4.96 -10.24
N LEU A 66 9.06 -5.79 -10.68
CA LEU A 66 7.87 -6.10 -9.90
C LEU A 66 8.18 -7.15 -8.83
N VAL A 67 8.00 -6.76 -7.58
CA VAL A 67 8.11 -7.66 -6.44
C VAL A 67 6.78 -8.39 -6.23
N VAL A 68 6.84 -9.72 -6.06
CA VAL A 68 5.65 -10.54 -5.79
C VAL A 68 4.98 -10.06 -4.50
N GLY A 69 3.71 -9.70 -4.58
CA GLY A 69 2.93 -9.22 -3.44
C GLY A 69 2.96 -7.72 -3.20
N GLU A 70 3.80 -6.98 -3.92
CA GLU A 70 3.78 -5.52 -3.87
C GLU A 70 2.94 -4.94 -5.00
N GLY A 71 2.20 -3.88 -4.69
CA GLY A 71 1.40 -3.14 -5.66
C GLY A 71 2.16 -1.95 -6.22
N PHE A 72 2.40 -1.93 -7.53
CA PHE A 72 2.95 -0.78 -8.24
C PHE A 72 1.81 0.15 -8.68
N LYS A 73 1.82 1.39 -8.21
CA LYS A 73 0.77 2.38 -8.46
C LYS A 73 1.10 3.18 -9.72
N PHE A 74 0.12 3.32 -10.61
CA PHE A 74 0.27 4.09 -11.85
C PHE A 74 -1.06 4.72 -12.27
N VAL A 75 -1.00 5.62 -13.25
CA VAL A 75 -2.19 6.19 -13.89
C VAL A 75 -2.33 5.55 -15.26
N ALA A 76 -3.46 4.88 -15.50
CA ALA A 76 -3.78 4.29 -16.78
C ALA A 76 -4.02 5.35 -17.87
N ASN A 77 -3.95 4.96 -19.14
CA ASN A 77 -4.11 5.86 -20.29
C ASN A 77 -5.41 6.66 -20.27
N ASP A 78 -6.45 6.15 -19.66
CA ASP A 78 -7.73 6.83 -19.52
C ASP A 78 -7.85 7.71 -18.26
N GLY A 79 -6.74 7.90 -17.53
CA GLY A 79 -6.69 8.66 -16.30
C GLY A 79 -7.15 7.91 -15.05
N THR A 80 -7.39 6.60 -15.13
CA THR A 80 -7.76 5.78 -13.97
C THR A 80 -6.54 5.56 -13.06
N ASP A 81 -6.66 5.91 -11.76
CA ASP A 81 -5.70 5.45 -10.76
C ASP A 81 -5.73 3.93 -10.68
N ALA A 82 -4.61 3.30 -10.93
CA ALA A 82 -4.50 1.85 -11.07
C ALA A 82 -3.38 1.27 -10.20
N ILE A 83 -3.47 -0.02 -9.97
CA ILE A 83 -2.47 -0.83 -9.28
C ILE A 83 -2.10 -2.01 -10.17
N LEU A 84 -0.81 -2.15 -10.45
CA LEU A 84 -0.20 -3.30 -11.10
C LEU A 84 0.43 -4.18 -10.03
N PHE A 85 0.25 -5.47 -10.09
CA PHE A 85 0.81 -6.39 -9.08
C PHE A 85 1.11 -7.76 -9.69
N LYS A 86 2.07 -8.44 -9.07
CA LYS A 86 2.47 -9.80 -9.41
C LYS A 86 2.01 -10.77 -8.32
N THR A 87 1.27 -11.80 -8.71
CA THR A 87 0.74 -12.84 -7.84
C THR A 87 1.79 -13.91 -7.50
N LYS A 88 1.48 -14.83 -6.58
CA LYS A 88 2.39 -15.95 -6.20
C LYS A 88 2.76 -16.86 -7.36
N ASP A 89 1.90 -17.02 -8.36
CA ASP A 89 2.13 -17.76 -9.58
C ASP A 89 2.76 -16.91 -10.71
N GLU A 90 3.36 -15.78 -10.30
CA GLU A 90 4.10 -14.83 -11.13
C GLU A 90 3.30 -14.19 -12.27
N LYS A 91 1.98 -14.29 -12.23
CA LYS A 91 1.11 -13.59 -13.17
C LYS A 91 0.95 -12.12 -12.78
N VAL A 92 0.89 -11.29 -13.81
CA VAL A 92 0.77 -9.84 -13.66
C VAL A 92 -0.65 -9.40 -14.01
N TYR A 93 -1.26 -8.61 -13.12
CA TYR A 93 -2.59 -8.04 -13.29
C TYR A 93 -2.57 -6.55 -12.99
N ALA A 94 -3.50 -5.82 -13.63
CA ALA A 94 -3.72 -4.41 -13.35
C ALA A 94 -5.22 -4.14 -13.18
N LEU A 95 -5.56 -3.46 -12.10
CA LEU A 95 -6.94 -3.10 -11.75
C LEU A 95 -7.00 -1.64 -11.28
N SER A 96 -8.17 -1.01 -11.38
CA SER A 96 -8.39 0.28 -10.74
C SER A 96 -8.12 0.18 -9.25
N ARG A 97 -7.36 1.12 -8.73
CA ARG A 97 -7.07 1.26 -7.30
C ARG A 97 -8.19 1.98 -6.53
N ILE A 98 -9.21 2.41 -7.23
CA ILE A 98 -10.32 3.17 -6.66
C ILE A 98 -11.50 2.24 -6.35
N CYS A 99 -11.76 2.06 -5.05
CA CYS A 99 -12.89 1.26 -4.56
C CYS A 99 -14.22 1.77 -5.12
N SER A 100 -15.02 0.86 -5.63
CA SER A 100 -16.32 1.17 -6.23
C SER A 100 -17.42 1.52 -5.21
N HIS A 101 -17.15 1.38 -3.89
CA HIS A 101 -18.06 1.82 -2.83
C HIS A 101 -17.96 3.34 -2.62
N GLU A 102 -16.90 3.82 -2.01
CA GLU A 102 -16.71 5.23 -1.65
C GLU A 102 -15.34 5.78 -2.08
N ARG A 103 -14.79 5.26 -3.16
CA ARG A 103 -13.57 5.76 -3.82
C ARG A 103 -12.30 5.75 -2.97
N CYS A 104 -12.28 5.02 -1.85
CA CYS A 104 -11.05 4.75 -1.12
C CYS A 104 -10.06 3.94 -1.97
N SER A 105 -8.78 4.01 -1.66
CA SER A 105 -7.78 3.17 -2.31
C SER A 105 -7.90 1.71 -1.88
N VAL A 106 -7.74 0.80 -2.84
CA VAL A 106 -7.55 -0.62 -2.55
C VAL A 106 -6.07 -0.98 -2.60
N GLU A 107 -5.69 -2.01 -1.86
CA GLU A 107 -4.33 -2.55 -1.83
C GLU A 107 -4.38 -4.06 -2.12
N PHE A 108 -3.27 -4.61 -2.64
CA PHE A 108 -3.16 -6.04 -2.91
C PHE A 108 -2.72 -6.80 -1.66
N ASP A 109 -3.51 -7.80 -1.27
CA ASP A 109 -3.18 -8.76 -0.20
C ASP A 109 -2.66 -10.06 -0.82
N LEU A 110 -1.35 -10.26 -0.77
CA LEU A 110 -0.71 -11.47 -1.30
C LEU A 110 -1.13 -12.73 -0.54
N ALA A 111 -1.37 -12.65 0.77
CA ALA A 111 -1.69 -13.82 1.57
C ALA A 111 -2.99 -14.47 1.11
N GLN A 112 -3.99 -13.65 0.84
CA GLN A 112 -5.31 -14.05 0.38
C GLN A 112 -5.46 -14.03 -1.14
N ASN A 113 -4.52 -13.40 -1.87
CA ASN A 113 -4.56 -13.19 -3.31
C ASN A 113 -5.82 -12.42 -3.77
N ILE A 114 -6.11 -11.33 -3.07
CA ILE A 114 -7.26 -10.45 -3.31
C ILE A 114 -6.83 -8.97 -3.28
N LEU A 115 -7.71 -8.08 -3.75
CA LEU A 115 -7.61 -6.67 -3.41
C LEU A 115 -8.57 -6.36 -2.26
N ILE A 116 -8.09 -5.54 -1.32
CA ILE A 116 -8.86 -5.14 -0.14
C ILE A 116 -8.95 -3.62 -0.02
N CYS A 117 -10.13 -3.13 0.27
CA CYS A 117 -10.39 -1.75 0.65
C CYS A 117 -10.51 -1.65 2.16
N LEU A 118 -9.53 -1.00 2.81
CA LEU A 118 -9.49 -0.92 4.27
C LEU A 118 -10.52 0.05 4.89
N CYS A 119 -11.19 0.89 4.08
CA CYS A 119 -12.19 1.82 4.59
C CYS A 119 -13.42 1.08 5.13
N HIS A 120 -13.99 0.15 4.35
CA HIS A 120 -15.23 -0.54 4.71
C HIS A 120 -15.17 -2.04 4.43
N GLY A 121 -13.98 -2.61 4.25
CA GLY A 121 -13.75 -4.04 4.12
C GLY A 121 -14.25 -4.66 2.81
N ALA A 122 -14.45 -3.86 1.75
CA ALA A 122 -14.76 -4.43 0.44
C ALA A 122 -13.56 -5.23 -0.07
N THR A 123 -13.80 -6.44 -0.60
CA THR A 123 -12.79 -7.31 -1.17
C THR A 123 -13.14 -7.67 -2.60
N PHE A 124 -12.10 -7.83 -3.43
CA PHE A 124 -12.23 -8.05 -4.86
C PHE A 124 -11.25 -9.12 -5.32
N GLU A 125 -11.64 -9.89 -6.32
CA GLU A 125 -10.76 -10.86 -6.96
C GLU A 125 -9.58 -10.18 -7.65
N ALA A 126 -8.39 -10.72 -7.45
CA ALA A 126 -7.15 -10.18 -8.02
C ALA A 126 -7.07 -10.33 -9.56
N THR A 127 -7.80 -11.26 -10.15
CA THR A 127 -7.71 -11.59 -11.58
C THR A 127 -8.56 -10.70 -12.49
N ASP A 128 -9.73 -10.31 -12.00
CA ASP A 128 -10.73 -9.59 -12.81
C ASP A 128 -11.43 -8.43 -12.07
N GLY A 129 -11.16 -8.28 -10.75
CA GLY A 129 -11.73 -7.21 -9.94
C GLY A 129 -13.17 -7.45 -9.51
N ASN A 130 -13.74 -8.64 -9.71
CA ASN A 130 -15.10 -8.96 -9.26
C ASN A 130 -15.22 -8.84 -7.74
N VAL A 131 -16.40 -8.46 -7.25
CA VAL A 131 -16.66 -8.34 -5.81
C VAL A 131 -16.69 -9.72 -5.18
N ILE A 132 -15.89 -9.93 -4.14
CA ILE A 132 -15.95 -11.11 -3.28
C ILE A 132 -16.90 -10.83 -2.11
N SER A 133 -16.69 -9.69 -1.42
CA SER A 133 -17.55 -9.28 -0.30
C SER A 133 -17.47 -7.78 -0.04
N GLY A 134 -18.38 -7.28 0.79
CA GLY A 134 -18.41 -5.89 1.24
C GLY A 134 -19.62 -5.12 0.78
N PRO A 135 -19.65 -3.80 1.01
CA PRO A 135 -20.84 -2.96 0.81
C PRO A 135 -21.07 -2.52 -0.64
N THR A 136 -20.30 -3.02 -1.61
CA THR A 136 -20.46 -2.69 -3.03
C THR A 136 -20.94 -3.89 -3.85
N GLN A 137 -21.65 -3.60 -4.94
CA GLN A 137 -22.07 -4.60 -5.94
C GLN A 137 -21.29 -4.46 -7.26
N ARG A 138 -20.41 -3.46 -7.37
CA ARG A 138 -19.63 -3.21 -8.57
C ARG A 138 -18.18 -3.61 -8.33
N GLY A 139 -17.62 -4.37 -9.26
CA GLY A 139 -16.20 -4.72 -9.28
C GLY A 139 -15.30 -3.51 -9.55
N LEU A 140 -14.01 -3.75 -9.49
CA LEU A 140 -12.97 -2.80 -9.93
C LEU A 140 -12.83 -2.87 -11.45
N LYS A 141 -12.50 -1.73 -12.06
CA LYS A 141 -12.20 -1.70 -13.49
C LYS A 141 -10.91 -2.46 -13.77
N LYS A 142 -10.94 -3.37 -14.73
CA LYS A 142 -9.75 -4.05 -15.22
C LYS A 142 -9.01 -3.15 -16.21
N ILE A 143 -7.69 -3.08 -16.05
CA ILE A 143 -6.78 -2.45 -16.99
C ILE A 143 -6.11 -3.57 -17.78
N ASN A 144 -6.26 -3.54 -19.11
CA ASN A 144 -5.67 -4.58 -19.94
C ASN A 144 -4.17 -4.36 -20.06
N VAL A 145 -3.42 -5.37 -19.69
CA VAL A 145 -1.96 -5.36 -19.80
C VAL A 145 -1.47 -6.58 -20.55
N LYS A 146 -0.36 -6.43 -21.27
CA LYS A 146 0.39 -7.54 -21.87
C LYS A 146 1.86 -7.46 -21.48
N ILE A 147 2.54 -8.58 -21.52
CA ILE A 147 3.99 -8.67 -21.33
C ILE A 147 4.63 -8.83 -22.70
N ASP A 148 5.62 -7.97 -22.97
CA ASP A 148 6.47 -8.03 -24.16
C ASP A 148 7.93 -7.97 -23.72
N GLY A 149 8.62 -9.10 -23.77
CA GLY A 149 9.94 -9.26 -23.15
C GLY A 149 9.89 -9.01 -21.65
N ASP A 150 10.59 -7.98 -21.18
CA ASP A 150 10.56 -7.54 -19.78
C ASP A 150 9.57 -6.38 -19.54
N ASN A 151 8.92 -5.85 -20.58
CA ASN A 151 8.01 -4.73 -20.45
C ASN A 151 6.58 -5.19 -20.15
N VAL A 152 5.94 -4.52 -19.21
CA VAL A 152 4.49 -4.57 -19.00
C VAL A 152 3.88 -3.38 -19.72
N LEU A 153 3.06 -3.66 -20.71
CA LEU A 153 2.42 -2.67 -21.58
C LEU A 153 0.93 -2.58 -21.27
N GLU A 154 0.40 -1.34 -21.17
CA GLU A 154 -1.04 -1.14 -21.21
C GLU A 154 -1.52 -1.25 -22.66
N VAL A 155 -2.59 -2.03 -22.84
CA VAL A 155 -3.25 -2.22 -24.14
C VAL A 155 -4.48 -1.34 -24.20
N VAL A 156 -4.53 -0.43 -25.17
CA VAL A 156 -5.63 0.53 -25.39
C VAL A 156 -6.70 -0.10 -26.29
#